data_18c1c0956fb04738a67fba2e2d3e0d2b
#
_entry.id   18c1c0956fb04738a67fba2e2d3e0d2b
#
_cell.length_a   1.000
_cell.length_b   1.000
_cell.length_c   1.000
_cell.angle_alpha   90.00
_cell.angle_beta   90.00
_cell.angle_gamma   90.00
#
_symmetry.space_group_name_H-M   'P 1'
#
loop_
_entity.id
_entity.type
_entity.pdbx_description
1 polymer ?
#
loop_
_entity_poly.entity_id
_entity_poly.type
_entity_poly.pdbx_seq_one_letter_code
_entity_poly.pdbx_strand_id
1 'polypeptide(L)'
;MYLDDQYKQQAEAYTVVPEVINLRGPLAVEAYNKALNEGKTRFKRLPVMVIGQDRSGKTSLKNSMMGKPFNPDEDSTVGIDVGPSHFSVTTDICIPSENTMDNQAQNNFREALSFEHHIARLVVEVLTNDRKNNSKDDLPLNEAKVALSSVAPKNAIESVQESGAVFAARQEEKNCIVEIPDEVAEKIKNLLEEVEKERVGDDAEVYSIVWDFAGQPVYYATHPLFLTQRAVYLLVFDLSRGLHARADPTVKQGMYSMILDNHDCKSNLDYLDFWMTWVASIANQDENQQIRLGQSPMNIPAVLLVCTHADEPCGGADPFVLAREVFGSLETKPYKNQLYQDVFVVDNTKSGSKAECSEVKRLWEKVLAVAKELPQMKEDYPIKWLRFEKALQTKVKEGKKWIFLEETRLIASKLCHIEDGQEFATLLNFLHDQRILIHFDSSLLLNNMVILDPQWLVNLFTSVITVKPGPYEGKERELWRRLQTEGILEYKLLQLVWDLY
;
A
#
# COMPACT_ATOMS: atom_id res chain seq x y z
N MET A 1 -17.43 -21.04 -35.80
CA MET A 1 -17.73 -21.30 -34.39
C MET A 1 -16.58 -21.99 -33.64
N TYR A 2 -15.58 -22.56 -34.31
CA TYR A 2 -14.40 -23.21 -33.72
C TYR A 2 -13.13 -22.31 -33.67
N LEU A 3 -13.14 -21.15 -34.35
CA LEU A 3 -12.02 -20.20 -34.35
C LEU A 3 -12.07 -19.21 -33.19
N ASP A 4 -13.23 -19.04 -32.55
CA ASP A 4 -13.41 -18.08 -31.44
C ASP A 4 -12.87 -18.60 -30.13
N ASP A 5 -12.83 -19.90 -29.88
CA ASP A 5 -12.36 -20.50 -28.65
C ASP A 5 -10.82 -20.55 -28.57
N GLN A 6 -10.12 -20.71 -29.70
CA GLN A 6 -8.66 -20.61 -29.75
C GLN A 6 -8.17 -19.17 -29.52
N TYR A 7 -8.90 -18.18 -30.04
CA TYR A 7 -8.57 -16.77 -29.78
C TYR A 7 -8.89 -16.36 -28.33
N LYS A 8 -9.94 -16.92 -27.73
CA LYS A 8 -10.24 -16.70 -26.30
C LYS A 8 -9.19 -17.35 -25.38
N GLN A 9 -8.76 -18.57 -25.64
CA GLN A 9 -7.69 -19.24 -24.90
C GLN A 9 -6.33 -18.57 -25.09
N GLN A 10 -6.04 -17.98 -26.27
CA GLN A 10 -4.84 -17.13 -26.43
C GLN A 10 -4.96 -15.76 -25.78
N ALA A 11 -6.17 -15.18 -25.69
CA ALA A 11 -6.39 -13.91 -24.98
C ALA A 11 -6.26 -14.05 -23.45
N GLU A 12 -6.52 -15.22 -22.88
CA GLU A 12 -6.32 -15.50 -21.43
C GLU A 12 -4.84 -15.68 -21.04
N ALA A 13 -3.95 -15.84 -22.02
CA ALA A 13 -2.50 -16.00 -21.80
C ALA A 13 -1.69 -14.68 -21.85
N TYR A 14 -2.31 -13.54 -22.16
CA TYR A 14 -1.61 -12.27 -22.13
C TYR A 14 -1.45 -11.78 -20.69
N THR A 15 -0.24 -11.86 -20.18
CA THR A 15 0.17 -11.21 -18.95
C THR A 15 -0.16 -9.72 -19.05
N VAL A 16 -0.99 -9.21 -18.15
CA VAL A 16 -1.32 -7.79 -18.08
C VAL A 16 -0.09 -7.04 -17.57
N VAL A 17 0.55 -6.29 -18.47
CA VAL A 17 1.68 -5.42 -18.08
C VAL A 17 1.14 -4.24 -17.28
N PRO A 18 1.67 -3.94 -16.07
CA PRO A 18 1.27 -2.78 -15.30
C PRO A 18 1.41 -1.49 -16.10
N GLU A 19 0.40 -0.62 -16.01
CA GLU A 19 0.41 0.63 -16.75
C GLU A 19 1.60 1.50 -16.44
N VAL A 20 2.01 1.57 -15.17
CA VAL A 20 3.20 2.31 -14.72
C VAL A 20 4.48 1.86 -15.42
N ILE A 21 4.53 0.60 -15.89
CA ILE A 21 5.61 0.06 -16.71
C ILE A 21 5.42 0.43 -18.18
N ASN A 22 4.18 0.32 -18.70
CA ASN A 22 3.87 0.70 -20.08
C ASN A 22 4.20 2.17 -20.36
N LEU A 23 3.90 3.07 -19.44
CA LEU A 23 4.20 4.50 -19.55
C LEU A 23 5.70 4.82 -19.63
N ARG A 24 6.57 3.90 -19.20
CA ARG A 24 8.03 4.04 -19.26
C ARG A 24 8.64 3.53 -20.56
N GLY A 25 7.81 3.04 -21.46
CA GLY A 25 8.17 2.66 -22.82
C GLY A 25 8.58 1.21 -23.01
N PRO A 26 8.92 0.84 -24.25
CA PRO A 26 9.07 -0.57 -24.66
C PRO A 26 10.21 -1.30 -23.94
N LEU A 27 11.29 -0.63 -23.60
CA LEU A 27 12.41 -1.25 -22.89
C LEU A 27 12.02 -1.66 -21.45
N ALA A 28 11.17 -0.88 -20.78
CA ALA A 28 10.67 -1.24 -19.46
C ALA A 28 9.71 -2.43 -19.53
N VAL A 29 8.87 -2.49 -20.56
CA VAL A 29 7.96 -3.62 -20.82
C VAL A 29 8.76 -4.89 -21.11
N GLU A 30 9.82 -4.81 -21.93
CA GLU A 30 10.67 -5.94 -22.23
C GLU A 30 11.38 -6.48 -20.98
N ALA A 31 11.95 -5.58 -20.18
CA ALA A 31 12.62 -5.92 -18.92
C ALA A 31 11.66 -6.59 -17.92
N TYR A 32 10.43 -6.08 -17.78
CA TYR A 32 9.40 -6.68 -16.94
C TYR A 32 8.99 -8.08 -17.43
N ASN A 33 8.71 -8.25 -18.73
CA ASN A 33 8.34 -9.53 -19.30
C ASN A 33 9.45 -10.58 -19.16
N LYS A 34 10.72 -10.15 -19.34
CA LYS A 34 11.87 -11.01 -19.09
C LYS A 34 11.92 -11.47 -17.62
N ALA A 35 11.71 -10.55 -16.69
CA ALA A 35 11.68 -10.87 -15.28
C ALA A 35 10.56 -11.86 -14.90
N LEU A 36 9.36 -11.71 -15.52
CA LEU A 36 8.22 -12.63 -15.32
C LEU A 36 8.51 -14.04 -15.86
N ASN A 37 9.22 -14.15 -16.98
CA ASN A 37 9.58 -15.45 -17.57
C ASN A 37 10.52 -16.27 -16.69
N GLU A 38 11.28 -15.62 -15.81
CA GLU A 38 12.15 -16.27 -14.82
C GLU A 38 11.38 -16.75 -13.58
N GLY A 39 10.15 -16.29 -13.38
CA GLY A 39 9.24 -16.69 -12.32
C GLY A 39 8.29 -15.57 -11.94
N LYS A 40 7.02 -15.92 -11.75
CA LYS A 40 5.96 -14.97 -11.43
C LYS A 40 5.04 -15.45 -10.32
N THR A 41 4.44 -14.51 -9.63
CA THR A 41 3.41 -14.75 -8.60
C THR A 41 2.37 -13.64 -8.65
N ARG A 42 1.19 -13.89 -8.07
CA ARG A 42 0.17 -12.86 -7.86
C ARG A 42 0.30 -12.33 -6.44
N PHE A 43 0.60 -11.04 -6.34
CA PHE A 43 0.70 -10.36 -5.06
C PHE A 43 -0.25 -9.17 -5.04
N LYS A 44 -1.34 -9.28 -4.27
CA LYS A 44 -2.41 -8.29 -4.24
C LYS A 44 -2.17 -7.30 -3.10
N ARG A 45 -1.67 -6.11 -3.43
CA ARG A 45 -1.44 -5.02 -2.47
C ARG A 45 -2.44 -3.90 -2.69
N LEU A 46 -3.12 -3.47 -1.62
CA LEU A 46 -4.10 -2.40 -1.63
C LEU A 46 -3.66 -1.26 -0.71
N PRO A 47 -3.17 -0.15 -1.24
CA PRO A 47 -3.09 1.10 -0.49
C PRO A 47 -4.49 1.67 -0.26
N VAL A 48 -4.84 1.99 0.99
CA VAL A 48 -6.05 2.72 1.37
C VAL A 48 -5.63 4.05 1.94
N MET A 49 -6.07 5.14 1.33
CA MET A 49 -5.67 6.48 1.71
C MET A 49 -6.83 7.22 2.36
N VAL A 50 -6.67 7.53 3.64
CA VAL A 50 -7.68 8.24 4.44
C VAL A 50 -7.36 9.72 4.41
N ILE A 51 -8.20 10.49 3.72
CA ILE A 51 -8.01 11.93 3.45
C ILE A 51 -9.22 12.73 3.94
N GLY A 52 -9.04 14.02 4.17
CA GLY A 52 -10.10 14.92 4.64
C GLY A 52 -9.55 15.99 5.57
N GLN A 53 -10.40 16.89 6.00
CA GLN A 53 -10.09 18.02 6.86
C GLN A 53 -9.50 17.56 8.22
N ASP A 54 -8.82 18.47 8.91
CA ASP A 54 -8.38 18.25 10.29
C ASP A 54 -9.53 17.85 11.21
N ARG A 55 -9.24 16.94 12.15
CA ARG A 55 -10.20 16.45 13.14
C ARG A 55 -11.52 15.91 12.58
N SER A 56 -11.55 15.51 11.32
CA SER A 56 -12.72 14.84 10.73
C SER A 56 -12.86 13.36 11.11
N GLY A 57 -12.17 12.88 12.13
CA GLY A 57 -12.26 11.49 12.60
C GLY A 57 -11.53 10.46 11.73
N LYS A 58 -10.55 10.86 10.91
CA LYS A 58 -9.76 9.96 10.04
C LYS A 58 -9.01 8.87 10.82
N THR A 59 -8.25 9.27 11.82
CA THR A 59 -7.49 8.35 12.69
C THR A 59 -8.43 7.46 13.47
N SER A 60 -9.55 8.00 13.98
CA SER A 60 -10.59 7.22 14.66
C SER A 60 -11.25 6.22 13.70
N LEU A 61 -11.50 6.60 12.43
CA LEU A 61 -12.00 5.70 11.40
C LEU A 61 -10.99 4.57 11.11
N LYS A 62 -9.71 4.90 10.92
CA LYS A 62 -8.63 3.92 10.77
C LYS A 62 -8.63 2.94 11.94
N ASN A 63 -8.70 3.44 13.18
CA ASN A 63 -8.74 2.62 14.39
C ASN A 63 -10.01 1.75 14.45
N SER A 64 -11.17 2.31 14.06
CA SER A 64 -12.44 1.55 13.97
C SER A 64 -12.36 0.41 12.94
N MET A 65 -11.77 0.67 11.77
CA MET A 65 -11.54 -0.35 10.75
C MET A 65 -10.58 -1.45 11.22
N MET A 66 -9.71 -1.14 12.18
CA MET A 66 -8.77 -2.09 12.82
C MET A 66 -9.36 -2.78 14.07
N GLY A 67 -10.63 -2.51 14.42
CA GLY A 67 -11.26 -3.04 15.62
C GLY A 67 -10.67 -2.51 16.93
N LYS A 68 -9.89 -1.42 16.89
CA LYS A 68 -9.35 -0.79 18.10
C LYS A 68 -10.43 0.00 18.83
N PRO A 69 -10.40 0.05 20.18
CA PRO A 69 -11.36 0.83 20.94
C PRO A 69 -11.23 2.33 20.60
N PHE A 70 -12.36 3.04 20.68
CA PHE A 70 -12.39 4.48 20.48
C PHE A 70 -11.62 5.23 21.57
N ASN A 71 -10.81 6.19 21.15
CA ASN A 71 -10.06 7.09 22.02
C ASN A 71 -10.54 8.53 21.81
N PRO A 72 -11.25 9.16 22.78
CA PRO A 72 -11.71 10.54 22.65
C PRO A 72 -10.58 11.57 22.67
N ASP A 73 -9.43 11.20 23.25
CA ASP A 73 -8.25 12.05 23.41
C ASP A 73 -7.21 11.84 22.29
N GLU A 74 -7.60 11.21 21.17
CA GLU A 74 -6.70 10.99 20.04
C GLU A 74 -6.09 12.29 19.55
N ASP A 75 -4.76 12.34 19.46
CA ASP A 75 -4.03 13.50 18.96
C ASP A 75 -4.23 13.65 17.44
N SER A 76 -4.08 14.88 16.95
CA SER A 76 -4.06 15.13 15.51
C SER A 76 -2.84 14.47 14.87
N THR A 77 -3.06 13.76 13.77
CA THR A 77 -1.99 13.18 12.97
C THR A 77 -1.01 14.26 12.50
N VAL A 78 0.27 14.01 12.64
CA VAL A 78 1.35 14.91 12.18
C VAL A 78 1.86 14.37 10.84
N GLY A 79 1.69 15.14 9.76
CA GLY A 79 2.12 14.73 8.43
C GLY A 79 1.27 13.58 7.88
N ILE A 80 1.79 12.36 7.90
CA ILE A 80 1.11 11.15 7.44
C ILE A 80 1.47 10.03 8.41
N ASP A 81 0.50 9.24 8.83
CA ASP A 81 0.75 8.01 9.60
C ASP A 81 0.57 6.79 8.68
N VAL A 82 1.68 6.14 8.35
CA VAL A 82 1.72 4.93 7.54
C VAL A 82 1.76 3.71 8.45
N GLY A 83 0.60 3.18 8.74
CA GLY A 83 0.50 1.97 9.56
C GLY A 83 0.31 0.72 8.70
N PRO A 84 1.07 -0.36 8.94
CA PRO A 84 0.69 -1.65 8.41
C PRO A 84 -0.63 -2.06 9.09
N SER A 85 -1.71 -1.96 8.38
CA SER A 85 -2.99 -2.46 8.82
C SER A 85 -3.21 -3.78 8.15
N HIS A 86 -3.22 -4.86 8.94
CA HIS A 86 -3.54 -6.18 8.43
C HIS A 86 -5.03 -6.29 8.24
N PHE A 87 -5.38 -6.50 7.01
CA PHE A 87 -6.64 -7.12 6.68
C PHE A 87 -6.33 -8.23 5.68
N SER A 88 -6.07 -9.41 6.19
CA SER A 88 -6.32 -10.64 5.46
C SER A 88 -7.82 -10.67 5.23
N VAL A 89 -8.23 -10.54 4.00
CA VAL A 89 -9.63 -10.57 3.65
C VAL A 89 -9.99 -11.97 3.26
N THR A 90 -10.20 -12.78 4.25
CA THR A 90 -11.15 -13.88 4.16
C THR A 90 -12.54 -13.27 4.31
N THR A 91 -13.52 -13.79 3.60
CA THR A 91 -14.92 -13.36 3.57
C THR A 91 -15.60 -13.41 4.94
N ASP A 92 -14.94 -13.91 5.95
CA ASP A 92 -15.41 -13.98 7.31
C ASP A 92 -14.64 -13.00 8.21
N ILE A 93 -15.21 -11.78 8.28
CA ILE A 93 -15.16 -10.88 9.43
C ILE A 93 -13.79 -10.71 10.09
N CYS A 94 -13.32 -9.46 10.12
CA CYS A 94 -12.37 -8.96 11.12
C CYS A 94 -12.86 -9.34 12.53
N ILE A 95 -12.49 -10.51 13.02
CA ILE A 95 -12.61 -10.83 14.44
C ILE A 95 -11.25 -10.48 15.03
N PRO A 96 -11.16 -9.44 15.88
CA PRO A 96 -10.00 -9.27 16.72
C PRO A 96 -9.96 -10.48 17.66
N SER A 97 -8.94 -11.33 17.54
CA SER A 97 -8.69 -12.32 18.59
C SER A 97 -8.34 -11.56 19.87
N GLU A 98 -9.12 -11.77 20.91
CA GLU A 98 -8.90 -11.19 22.23
C GLU A 98 -7.48 -11.51 22.73
N ASN A 99 -6.76 -10.47 23.15
CA ASN A 99 -5.58 -10.53 24.03
C ASN A 99 -4.17 -10.79 23.47
N THR A 100 -3.73 -10.29 22.28
CA THR A 100 -2.26 -10.14 22.05
C THR A 100 -1.94 -9.35 20.76
N MET A 101 -2.70 -8.33 20.45
CA MET A 101 -2.90 -7.87 19.09
C MET A 101 -1.74 -7.11 18.42
N ASP A 102 -0.90 -6.35 19.14
CA ASP A 102 -0.01 -5.43 18.41
C ASP A 102 1.23 -6.09 17.79
N ASN A 103 1.81 -7.09 18.42
CA ASN A 103 3.05 -7.71 17.92
C ASN A 103 2.79 -8.90 16.97
N GLN A 104 1.73 -9.67 17.21
CA GLN A 104 1.46 -10.88 16.45
C GLN A 104 0.79 -10.56 15.09
N ALA A 105 -0.10 -9.59 15.04
CA ALA A 105 -0.69 -9.11 13.81
C ALA A 105 0.34 -8.45 12.89
N GLN A 106 1.24 -7.60 13.43
CA GLN A 106 2.35 -7.02 12.67
C GLN A 106 3.35 -8.09 12.18
N ASN A 107 3.57 -9.15 12.94
CA ASN A 107 4.43 -10.25 12.52
C ASN A 107 3.78 -11.08 11.41
N ASN A 108 2.49 -11.40 11.51
CA ASN A 108 1.77 -12.14 10.49
C ASN A 108 1.76 -11.41 9.14
N PHE A 109 1.64 -10.08 9.12
CA PHE A 109 1.74 -9.30 7.88
C PHE A 109 3.15 -9.28 7.30
N ARG A 110 4.14 -9.06 8.13
CA ARG A 110 5.52 -9.14 7.68
C ARG A 110 5.84 -10.52 7.12
N GLU A 111 5.22 -11.57 7.69
CA GLU A 111 5.33 -12.92 7.18
C GLU A 111 4.60 -13.14 5.87
N ALA A 112 3.37 -12.65 5.76
CA ALA A 112 2.58 -12.75 4.54
C ALA A 112 3.18 -11.96 3.36
N LEU A 113 3.88 -10.85 3.65
CA LEU A 113 4.68 -10.10 2.67
C LEU A 113 6.05 -10.74 2.40
N SER A 114 6.39 -11.83 3.09
CA SER A 114 7.72 -12.43 2.97
C SER A 114 7.86 -13.22 1.65
N PHE A 115 9.06 -13.15 1.08
CA PHE A 115 9.43 -13.95 -0.09
C PHE A 115 9.23 -15.45 0.16
N GLU A 116 9.54 -15.93 1.37
CA GLU A 116 9.39 -17.32 1.78
C GLU A 116 7.93 -17.77 1.79
N HIS A 117 7.02 -16.91 2.24
CA HIS A 117 5.58 -17.20 2.22
C HIS A 117 5.09 -17.37 0.77
N HIS A 118 5.53 -16.48 -0.14
CA HIS A 118 5.16 -16.60 -1.56
C HIS A 118 5.74 -17.85 -2.20
N ILE A 119 6.98 -18.21 -1.92
CA ILE A 119 7.58 -19.45 -2.42
C ILE A 119 6.85 -20.67 -1.85
N ALA A 120 6.60 -20.69 -0.55
CA ALA A 120 5.85 -21.77 0.10
C ALA A 120 4.46 -21.95 -0.53
N ARG A 121 3.76 -20.85 -0.77
CA ARG A 121 2.44 -20.87 -1.43
C ARG A 121 2.49 -21.43 -2.86
N LEU A 122 3.46 -21.01 -3.68
CA LEU A 122 3.64 -21.54 -5.03
C LEU A 122 3.89 -23.06 -5.01
N VAL A 123 4.71 -23.54 -4.07
CA VAL A 123 4.97 -24.98 -3.91
C VAL A 123 3.68 -25.70 -3.53
N VAL A 124 2.91 -25.19 -2.58
CA VAL A 124 1.62 -25.76 -2.16
C VAL A 124 0.63 -25.78 -3.32
N GLU A 125 0.56 -24.72 -4.13
CA GLU A 125 -0.31 -24.65 -5.32
C GLU A 125 0.05 -25.72 -6.35
N VAL A 126 1.33 -25.92 -6.65
CA VAL A 126 1.80 -26.97 -7.53
C VAL A 126 1.43 -28.36 -7.00
N LEU A 127 1.71 -28.62 -5.71
CA LEU A 127 1.41 -29.92 -5.07
C LEU A 127 -0.10 -30.22 -5.04
N THR A 128 -0.94 -29.21 -4.81
CA THR A 128 -2.40 -29.38 -4.78
C THR A 128 -3.00 -29.57 -6.16
N ASN A 129 -2.43 -28.93 -7.20
CA ASN A 129 -2.86 -29.13 -8.57
C ASN A 129 -2.47 -30.51 -9.10
N ASP A 130 -1.29 -31.02 -8.76
CA ASP A 130 -0.86 -32.37 -9.10
C ASP A 130 -1.73 -33.44 -8.40
N ARG A 131 -2.16 -33.19 -7.15
CA ARG A 131 -3.12 -34.06 -6.44
C ARG A 131 -4.50 -34.09 -7.11
N LYS A 132 -4.97 -32.97 -7.69
CA LYS A 132 -6.25 -32.91 -8.44
C LYS A 132 -6.18 -33.71 -9.75
N ASN A 133 -5.00 -33.81 -10.36
CA ASN A 133 -4.79 -34.51 -11.62
C ASN A 133 -4.48 -36.01 -11.40
N ASN A 134 -3.93 -36.39 -10.27
CA ASN A 134 -3.60 -37.77 -9.88
C ASN A 134 -4.41 -38.17 -8.66
N SER A 135 -5.60 -38.70 -8.85
CA SER A 135 -6.38 -39.30 -7.76
C SER A 135 -5.73 -40.61 -7.32
N LYS A 136 -4.87 -40.59 -6.32
CA LYS A 136 -4.61 -41.58 -5.26
C LYS A 136 -3.24 -41.41 -4.58
N ASP A 137 -3.30 -41.55 -3.25
CA ASP A 137 -2.28 -41.92 -2.30
C ASP A 137 -1.15 -40.93 -1.91
N ASP A 138 -0.88 -40.91 -0.62
CA ASP A 138 0.15 -40.21 0.18
C ASP A 138 1.44 -39.82 -0.56
N LEU A 139 1.70 -38.53 -0.64
CA LEU A 139 2.91 -37.97 -1.25
C LEU A 139 4.01 -37.72 -0.22
N PRO A 140 5.19 -38.35 -0.34
CA PRO A 140 6.32 -38.08 0.52
C PRO A 140 7.01 -36.75 0.20
N LEU A 141 7.67 -36.15 1.19
CA LEU A 141 8.43 -34.89 1.19
C LEU A 141 9.41 -34.73 0.00
N ASN A 142 9.72 -35.81 -0.70
CA ASN A 142 10.60 -35.83 -1.87
C ASN A 142 10.03 -35.15 -3.13
N GLU A 143 8.69 -35.06 -3.27
CA GLU A 143 8.07 -34.43 -4.44
C GLU A 143 8.05 -32.89 -4.34
N ALA A 144 8.04 -32.34 -3.13
CA ALA A 144 8.23 -30.89 -2.91
C ALA A 144 9.58 -30.39 -3.46
N LYS A 145 10.61 -31.26 -3.41
CA LYS A 145 11.95 -30.98 -3.97
C LYS A 145 11.95 -30.92 -5.50
N VAL A 146 11.11 -31.73 -6.16
CA VAL A 146 10.94 -31.73 -7.62
C VAL A 146 10.18 -30.49 -8.09
N ALA A 147 9.13 -30.12 -7.35
CA ALA A 147 8.35 -28.92 -7.66
C ALA A 147 9.18 -27.62 -7.56
N LEU A 148 10.10 -27.53 -6.58
CA LEU A 148 11.03 -26.41 -6.46
C LEU A 148 12.05 -26.33 -7.61
N SER A 149 12.49 -27.47 -8.14
CA SER A 149 13.39 -27.51 -9.30
C SER A 149 12.73 -27.03 -10.60
N SER A 150 11.40 -27.12 -10.71
CA SER A 150 10.61 -26.61 -11.83
C SER A 150 10.28 -25.10 -11.74
N VAL A 151 10.37 -24.52 -10.52
CA VAL A 151 10.12 -23.10 -10.24
C VAL A 151 11.42 -22.29 -10.18
N ALA A 152 12.58 -22.94 -10.00
CA ALA A 152 13.88 -22.27 -9.99
C ALA A 152 14.30 -21.88 -11.43
N PRO A 153 14.83 -20.67 -11.65
CA PRO A 153 15.29 -20.25 -12.97
C PRO A 153 16.42 -21.18 -13.46
N LYS A 154 16.30 -21.65 -14.69
CA LYS A 154 17.26 -22.57 -15.33
C LYS A 154 18.72 -22.06 -15.36
N ASN A 155 18.94 -20.78 -15.15
CA ASN A 155 20.26 -20.13 -15.18
C ASN A 155 21.03 -20.17 -13.86
N ALA A 156 20.47 -20.71 -12.78
CA ALA A 156 21.20 -20.88 -11.51
C ALA A 156 22.17 -22.08 -11.52
N ILE A 157 22.17 -22.88 -12.58
CA ILE A 157 22.94 -24.14 -12.69
C ILE A 157 24.28 -23.96 -13.45
N GLU A 158 24.45 -22.88 -14.22
CA GLU A 158 25.63 -22.72 -15.10
C GLU A 158 26.84 -21.97 -14.49
N SER A 159 26.74 -21.40 -13.30
CA SER A 159 27.84 -20.56 -12.74
C SER A 159 28.83 -21.27 -11.83
N VAL A 160 28.89 -22.62 -11.81
CA VAL A 160 29.84 -23.39 -11.00
C VAL A 160 30.77 -24.30 -11.83
N GLN A 161 30.93 -24.03 -13.13
CA GLN A 161 31.92 -24.78 -13.92
C GLN A 161 32.87 -23.85 -14.69
N GLU A 162 33.90 -23.34 -14.02
CA GLU A 162 35.20 -23.06 -14.65
C GLU A 162 36.31 -23.30 -13.65
N SER A 163 36.80 -24.53 -13.57
CA SER A 163 38.22 -24.85 -13.42
C SER A 163 38.44 -26.34 -13.74
N GLY A 164 39.23 -26.55 -14.77
CA GLY A 164 39.48 -27.69 -15.59
C GLY A 164 39.75 -29.04 -14.95
N ALA A 165 39.33 -30.05 -15.68
CA ALA A 165 40.15 -31.20 -16.10
C ALA A 165 39.28 -32.19 -16.90
N VAL A 166 39.76 -32.54 -18.08
CA VAL A 166 39.26 -33.57 -18.99
C VAL A 166 39.29 -34.93 -18.31
N PHE A 167 38.15 -35.65 -18.24
CA PHE A 167 38.10 -37.11 -18.44
C PHE A 167 36.64 -37.56 -18.78
N ALA A 168 36.57 -38.52 -19.68
CA ALA A 168 35.41 -39.01 -20.38
C ALA A 168 34.44 -39.84 -19.51
N ALA A 169 33.17 -39.80 -19.96
CA ALA A 169 32.12 -40.85 -19.92
C ALA A 169 31.48 -41.20 -18.58
N ARG A 170 30.27 -40.77 -18.46
CA ARG A 170 29.02 -41.50 -18.18
C ARG A 170 27.98 -40.50 -17.73
N GLN A 171 26.87 -40.46 -18.46
CA GLN A 171 25.64 -39.77 -18.04
C GLN A 171 25.18 -40.41 -16.73
N GLU A 172 25.47 -39.78 -15.62
CA GLU A 172 24.71 -39.88 -14.38
C GLU A 172 24.01 -38.53 -14.23
N GLU A 173 22.67 -38.53 -14.37
CA GLU A 173 21.82 -37.45 -13.94
C GLU A 173 22.11 -37.20 -12.44
N LYS A 174 23.00 -36.24 -12.16
CA LYS A 174 23.12 -35.71 -10.80
C LYS A 174 21.86 -34.94 -10.51
N ASN A 175 20.92 -35.57 -9.82
CA ASN A 175 19.87 -34.88 -9.06
C ASN A 175 20.55 -33.87 -8.15
N CYS A 176 20.55 -32.59 -8.56
CA CYS A 176 20.87 -31.48 -7.66
C CYS A 176 19.80 -31.48 -6.58
N ILE A 177 20.12 -31.98 -5.41
CA ILE A 177 19.29 -31.86 -4.21
C ILE A 177 19.36 -30.39 -3.82
N VAL A 178 18.33 -29.63 -4.19
CA VAL A 178 18.14 -28.25 -3.71
C VAL A 178 17.66 -28.38 -2.26
N GLU A 179 18.51 -28.04 -1.30
CA GLU A 179 18.10 -27.97 0.09
C GLU A 179 17.12 -26.80 0.25
N ILE A 180 15.89 -27.12 0.69
CA ILE A 180 14.87 -26.12 1.00
C ILE A 180 15.28 -25.50 2.35
N PRO A 181 15.40 -24.16 2.46
CA PRO A 181 15.61 -23.51 3.74
C PRO A 181 14.54 -23.94 4.76
N ASP A 182 14.95 -24.20 5.99
CA ASP A 182 14.06 -24.69 7.06
C ASP A 182 12.82 -23.80 7.26
N GLU A 183 12.99 -22.46 7.14
CA GLU A 183 11.90 -21.49 7.21
C GLU A 183 10.84 -21.67 6.10
N VAL A 184 11.27 -22.05 4.90
CA VAL A 184 10.35 -22.33 3.78
C VAL A 184 9.66 -23.66 3.97
N ALA A 185 10.39 -24.68 4.45
CA ALA A 185 9.84 -26.01 4.72
C ALA A 185 8.77 -25.97 5.82
N GLU A 186 8.98 -25.21 6.88
CA GLU A 186 8.00 -25.02 7.96
C GLU A 186 6.74 -24.30 7.46
N LYS A 187 6.91 -23.25 6.63
CA LYS A 187 5.77 -22.53 6.02
C LYS A 187 4.97 -23.41 5.05
N ILE A 188 5.64 -24.24 4.25
CA ILE A 188 4.97 -25.21 3.38
C ILE A 188 4.12 -26.17 4.22
N LYS A 189 4.68 -26.68 5.32
CA LYS A 189 3.95 -27.57 6.22
C LYS A 189 2.70 -26.92 6.80
N ASN A 190 2.83 -25.69 7.33
CA ASN A 190 1.72 -24.95 7.92
C ASN A 190 0.62 -24.67 6.87
N LEU A 191 0.99 -24.23 5.66
CA LEU A 191 0.04 -24.00 4.58
C LEU A 191 -0.64 -25.29 4.10
N LEU A 192 0.06 -26.43 4.06
CA LEU A 192 -0.56 -27.72 3.73
C LEU A 192 -1.58 -28.15 4.79
N GLU A 193 -1.30 -27.93 6.07
CA GLU A 193 -2.25 -28.20 7.17
C GLU A 193 -3.49 -27.29 7.10
N GLU A 194 -3.34 -26.03 6.64
CA GLU A 194 -4.46 -25.10 6.39
C GLU A 194 -5.30 -25.54 5.19
N VAL A 195 -4.67 -25.97 4.10
CA VAL A 195 -5.35 -26.47 2.89
C VAL A 195 -6.15 -27.75 3.18
N GLU A 196 -5.69 -28.60 4.09
CA GLU A 196 -6.43 -29.79 4.52
C GLU A 196 -7.67 -29.44 5.36
N LYS A 197 -7.65 -28.31 6.08
CA LYS A 197 -8.77 -27.83 6.91
C LYS A 197 -9.81 -27.04 6.14
N GLU A 198 -9.39 -26.30 5.12
CA GLU A 198 -10.28 -25.46 4.31
C GLU A 198 -10.03 -25.71 2.81
N ARG A 199 -11.11 -25.90 2.04
CA ARG A 199 -11.04 -25.81 0.59
C ARG A 199 -10.73 -24.37 0.24
N VAL A 200 -9.46 -24.04 0.02
CA VAL A 200 -9.01 -22.70 -0.39
C VAL A 200 -9.67 -22.39 -1.72
N GLY A 201 -10.67 -21.52 -1.68
CA GLY A 201 -11.20 -20.86 -2.88
C GLY A 201 -10.12 -20.02 -3.55
N ASP A 202 -10.32 -19.67 -4.80
CA ASP A 202 -9.43 -18.86 -5.68
C ASP A 202 -9.24 -17.40 -5.19
N ASP A 203 -9.65 -17.08 -3.95
CA ASP A 203 -9.55 -15.79 -3.28
C ASP A 203 -8.16 -15.62 -2.65
N ALA A 204 -7.18 -15.27 -3.50
CA ALA A 204 -5.88 -14.83 -3.00
C ALA A 204 -6.05 -13.62 -2.06
N GLU A 205 -5.47 -13.72 -0.86
CA GLU A 205 -5.51 -12.66 0.16
C GLU A 205 -5.09 -11.29 -0.39
N VAL A 206 -5.84 -10.25 -0.03
CA VAL A 206 -5.51 -8.86 -0.36
C VAL A 206 -4.85 -8.22 0.86
N TYR A 207 -3.63 -7.70 0.68
CA TYR A 207 -2.89 -7.02 1.74
C TYR A 207 -3.13 -5.53 1.66
N SER A 208 -3.72 -4.97 2.72
CA SER A 208 -4.02 -3.55 2.79
C SER A 208 -3.00 -2.78 3.63
N ILE A 209 -2.62 -1.60 3.17
CA ILE A 209 -1.80 -0.63 3.89
C ILE A 209 -2.60 0.65 4.00
N VAL A 210 -2.94 1.06 5.23
CA VAL A 210 -3.72 2.29 5.45
C VAL A 210 -2.79 3.47 5.73
N TRP A 211 -2.96 4.52 4.93
CA TRP A 211 -2.25 5.80 5.04
C TRP A 211 -3.21 6.84 5.61
N ASP A 212 -2.97 7.30 6.83
CA ASP A 212 -3.76 8.34 7.47
C ASP A 212 -3.12 9.71 7.27
N PHE A 213 -3.70 10.52 6.38
CA PHE A 213 -3.19 11.84 6.03
C PHE A 213 -3.64 12.90 7.03
N ALA A 214 -2.69 13.70 7.52
CA ALA A 214 -3.02 14.86 8.35
C ALA A 214 -3.93 15.84 7.61
N GLY A 215 -4.97 16.29 8.26
CA GLY A 215 -5.94 17.21 7.67
C GLY A 215 -5.57 18.69 7.77
N GLN A 216 -4.46 19.03 8.44
CA GLN A 216 -4.04 20.42 8.60
C GLN A 216 -3.39 20.97 7.32
N PRO A 217 -3.77 22.18 6.88
CA PRO A 217 -3.26 22.79 5.64
C PRO A 217 -1.74 22.88 5.55
N VAL A 218 -1.04 23.01 6.68
CA VAL A 218 0.42 23.11 6.72
C VAL A 218 1.11 21.88 6.09
N TYR A 219 0.50 20.69 6.20
CA TYR A 219 1.08 19.45 5.66
C TYR A 219 0.70 19.17 4.21
N TYR A 220 -0.21 19.94 3.63
CA TYR A 220 -0.69 19.72 2.25
C TYR A 220 0.44 19.76 1.22
N ALA A 221 1.48 20.57 1.44
CA ALA A 221 2.62 20.66 0.52
C ALA A 221 3.39 19.33 0.35
N THR A 222 3.35 18.44 1.33
CA THR A 222 4.08 17.15 1.32
C THR A 222 3.24 15.99 0.82
N HIS A 223 1.92 16.08 0.88
CA HIS A 223 1.00 15.00 0.55
C HIS A 223 1.13 14.47 -0.90
N PRO A 224 1.34 15.31 -1.95
CA PRO A 224 1.45 14.84 -3.33
C PRO A 224 2.53 13.80 -3.55
N LEU A 225 3.60 13.83 -2.76
CA LEU A 225 4.71 12.87 -2.86
C LEU A 225 4.28 11.43 -2.54
N PHE A 226 3.17 11.27 -1.80
CA PHE A 226 2.71 9.99 -1.30
C PHE A 226 1.41 9.51 -1.95
N LEU A 227 0.65 10.40 -2.59
CA LEU A 227 -0.58 10.03 -3.29
C LEU A 227 -0.25 9.15 -4.51
N THR A 228 -1.10 8.17 -4.80
CA THR A 228 -0.97 7.27 -5.94
C THR A 228 -2.32 6.93 -6.53
N GLN A 229 -2.40 6.77 -7.85
CA GLN A 229 -3.61 6.30 -8.52
C GLN A 229 -3.95 4.83 -8.23
N ARG A 230 -3.02 4.07 -7.69
CA ARG A 230 -3.17 2.63 -7.35
C ARG A 230 -3.78 2.41 -5.97
N ALA A 231 -4.47 3.40 -5.40
CA ALA A 231 -5.08 3.35 -4.07
C ALA A 231 -6.60 3.47 -4.14
N VAL A 232 -7.25 3.03 -3.07
CA VAL A 232 -8.63 3.40 -2.75
C VAL A 232 -8.59 4.54 -1.74
N TYR A 233 -9.34 5.61 -2.00
CA TYR A 233 -9.41 6.79 -1.14
C TYR A 233 -10.66 6.78 -0.30
N LEU A 234 -10.51 7.06 0.99
CA LEU A 234 -11.60 7.33 1.91
C LEU A 234 -11.61 8.84 2.19
N LEU A 235 -12.56 9.54 1.59
CA LEU A 235 -12.78 10.97 1.84
C LEU A 235 -13.65 11.13 3.08
N VAL A 236 -13.08 11.66 4.15
CA VAL A 236 -13.74 11.72 5.46
C VAL A 236 -14.28 13.12 5.74
N PHE A 237 -15.57 13.20 6.04
CA PHE A 237 -16.29 14.39 6.44
C PHE A 237 -16.89 14.26 7.84
N ASP A 238 -16.80 15.32 8.63
CA ASP A 238 -17.34 15.43 9.98
C ASP A 238 -18.77 15.97 9.96
N LEU A 239 -19.78 15.13 10.27
CA LEU A 239 -21.19 15.50 10.28
C LEU A 239 -21.57 16.49 11.40
N SER A 240 -20.70 16.68 12.40
CA SER A 240 -20.93 17.71 13.42
C SER A 240 -20.74 19.12 12.87
N ARG A 241 -20.14 19.25 11.68
CA ARG A 241 -19.86 20.52 11.01
C ARG A 241 -20.90 20.80 9.93
N GLY A 242 -21.39 22.04 9.86
CA GLY A 242 -22.23 22.46 8.75
C GLY A 242 -21.43 22.49 7.44
N LEU A 243 -21.96 21.85 6.37
CA LEU A 243 -21.26 21.73 5.09
C LEU A 243 -20.82 23.08 4.51
N HIS A 244 -21.71 24.06 4.52
CA HIS A 244 -21.48 25.42 3.98
C HIS A 244 -20.97 26.41 5.02
N ALA A 245 -20.82 25.96 6.28
CA ALA A 245 -20.26 26.80 7.33
C ALA A 245 -18.77 27.07 7.06
N ARG A 246 -18.29 28.25 7.50
CA ARG A 246 -16.88 28.58 7.49
C ARG A 246 -16.13 27.50 8.28
N ALA A 247 -15.07 26.99 7.69
CA ALA A 247 -14.21 26.02 8.35
C ALA A 247 -13.31 26.69 9.38
N ASP A 248 -13.17 26.06 10.54
CA ASP A 248 -12.28 26.46 11.62
C ASP A 248 -11.24 25.35 11.84
N PRO A 249 -10.19 25.30 10.98
CA PRO A 249 -9.17 24.26 11.06
C PRO A 249 -8.45 24.33 12.40
N THR A 250 -8.35 23.18 13.08
CA THR A 250 -7.78 23.08 14.42
C THR A 250 -6.67 22.05 14.51
N VAL A 251 -5.71 22.28 15.38
CA VAL A 251 -4.64 21.34 15.71
C VAL A 251 -4.69 21.02 17.19
N LYS A 252 -4.63 19.73 17.53
CA LYS A 252 -4.48 19.25 18.91
C LYS A 252 -3.27 18.33 18.99
N GLN A 253 -2.37 18.62 19.91
CA GLN A 253 -1.21 17.77 20.23
C GLN A 253 -1.01 17.79 21.74
N GLY A 254 -1.42 16.73 22.43
CA GLY A 254 -1.46 16.69 23.88
C GLY A 254 -2.30 17.82 24.47
N MET A 255 -1.70 18.63 25.34
CA MET A 255 -2.34 19.82 25.94
C MET A 255 -2.40 21.04 25.02
N TYR A 256 -1.70 21.01 23.88
CA TYR A 256 -1.66 22.10 22.92
C TYR A 256 -2.86 22.02 21.97
N SER A 257 -3.64 23.09 21.91
CA SER A 257 -4.72 23.25 20.94
C SER A 257 -4.69 24.66 20.36
N MET A 258 -4.80 24.79 19.05
CA MET A 258 -4.80 26.06 18.33
C MET A 258 -5.77 26.00 17.16
N ILE A 259 -6.52 27.08 16.95
CA ILE A 259 -7.27 27.31 15.73
C ILE A 259 -6.35 27.96 14.70
N LEU A 260 -6.30 27.40 13.51
CA LEU A 260 -5.53 27.97 12.41
C LEU A 260 -6.35 29.04 11.69
N ASP A 261 -5.68 30.09 11.21
CA ASP A 261 -6.35 31.13 10.45
C ASP A 261 -6.90 30.59 9.12
N ASN A 262 -8.16 30.90 8.85
CA ASN A 262 -8.81 30.65 7.57
C ASN A 262 -9.02 32.00 6.85
N HIS A 263 -7.93 32.58 6.35
CA HIS A 263 -7.95 33.91 5.71
C HIS A 263 -8.85 33.95 4.48
N ASP A 264 -8.92 32.86 3.73
CA ASP A 264 -9.73 32.75 2.50
C ASP A 264 -11.22 32.49 2.79
N CYS A 265 -11.61 32.44 4.05
CA CYS A 265 -12.99 32.13 4.48
C CYS A 265 -13.56 30.85 3.86
N LYS A 266 -12.72 29.82 3.63
CA LYS A 266 -13.13 28.55 3.04
C LYS A 266 -14.18 27.85 3.92
N SER A 267 -15.20 27.32 3.28
CA SER A 267 -16.20 26.47 3.90
C SER A 267 -15.68 25.04 4.08
N ASN A 268 -16.41 24.22 4.83
CA ASN A 268 -16.09 22.79 4.95
C ASN A 268 -16.22 22.06 3.59
N LEU A 269 -17.16 22.51 2.73
CA LEU A 269 -17.28 21.98 1.36
C LEU A 269 -16.03 22.31 0.52
N ASP A 270 -15.43 23.51 0.65
CA ASP A 270 -14.24 23.90 -0.10
C ASP A 270 -13.05 22.98 0.25
N TYR A 271 -12.95 22.50 1.49
CA TYR A 271 -11.93 21.51 1.88
C TYR A 271 -12.18 20.14 1.27
N LEU A 272 -13.45 19.69 1.17
CA LEU A 272 -13.77 18.46 0.45
C LEU A 272 -13.44 18.57 -1.03
N ASP A 273 -13.80 19.70 -1.65
CA ASP A 273 -13.53 20.01 -3.06
C ASP A 273 -12.03 20.04 -3.35
N PHE A 274 -11.24 20.61 -2.43
CA PHE A 274 -9.78 20.59 -2.49
C PHE A 274 -9.22 19.16 -2.54
N TRP A 275 -9.62 18.28 -1.63
CA TRP A 275 -9.15 16.91 -1.60
C TRP A 275 -9.56 16.13 -2.85
N MET A 276 -10.80 16.27 -3.28
CA MET A 276 -11.29 15.63 -4.49
C MET A 276 -10.57 16.11 -5.74
N THR A 277 -10.28 17.40 -5.83
CA THR A 277 -9.51 17.99 -6.95
C THR A 277 -8.09 17.41 -6.99
N TRP A 278 -7.47 17.22 -5.83
CA TRP A 278 -6.15 16.59 -5.74
C TRP A 278 -6.16 15.14 -6.20
N VAL A 279 -7.12 14.34 -5.71
CA VAL A 279 -7.27 12.95 -6.15
C VAL A 279 -7.57 12.90 -7.65
N ALA A 280 -8.38 13.82 -8.16
CA ALA A 280 -8.65 13.90 -9.60
C ALA A 280 -7.41 14.28 -10.43
N SER A 281 -6.51 15.08 -9.88
CA SER A 281 -5.30 15.53 -10.60
C SER A 281 -4.26 14.42 -10.79
N ILE A 282 -4.28 13.38 -9.95
CA ILE A 282 -3.40 12.21 -10.10
C ILE A 282 -3.99 11.12 -11.00
N ALA A 283 -5.25 11.27 -11.41
CA ALA A 283 -5.87 10.36 -12.38
C ALA A 283 -5.20 10.56 -13.74
N ASN A 284 -4.91 9.46 -14.44
CA ASN A 284 -4.51 9.55 -15.83
C ASN A 284 -5.70 10.01 -16.67
N GLN A 285 -5.42 10.83 -17.70
CA GLN A 285 -6.45 11.36 -18.61
C GLN A 285 -6.97 10.29 -19.60
N ASP A 286 -6.43 9.08 -19.57
CA ASP A 286 -6.89 8.00 -20.46
C ASP A 286 -8.25 7.50 -20.01
N GLU A 287 -9.28 7.71 -20.84
CA GLU A 287 -10.65 7.25 -20.63
C GLU A 287 -10.78 5.73 -20.44
N ASN A 288 -9.72 4.95 -20.69
CA ASN A 288 -9.69 3.50 -20.60
C ASN A 288 -9.48 2.95 -19.20
N GLN A 289 -9.25 3.79 -18.17
CA GLN A 289 -9.02 3.38 -16.78
C GLN A 289 -10.29 3.45 -15.93
N GLN A 290 -11.34 2.84 -16.43
CA GLN A 290 -12.57 2.68 -15.66
C GLN A 290 -12.67 1.27 -15.10
N ILE A 291 -13.03 1.18 -13.81
CA ILE A 291 -13.46 -0.07 -13.20
C ILE A 291 -14.98 -0.16 -13.24
N ARG A 292 -15.51 -1.37 -13.27
CA ARG A 292 -16.96 -1.61 -13.28
C ARG A 292 -17.36 -2.28 -11.98
N LEU A 293 -18.12 -1.55 -11.15
CA LEU A 293 -18.80 -2.09 -10.00
C LEU A 293 -20.26 -2.33 -10.35
N GLY A 294 -20.61 -3.56 -10.69
CA GLY A 294 -21.91 -3.89 -11.23
C GLY A 294 -22.13 -3.23 -12.59
N GLN A 295 -23.16 -2.37 -12.71
CA GLN A 295 -23.50 -1.69 -13.98
C GLN A 295 -22.89 -0.29 -14.12
N SER A 296 -22.28 0.26 -13.06
CA SER A 296 -21.80 1.64 -13.04
C SER A 296 -20.29 1.69 -13.29
N PRO A 297 -19.84 2.43 -14.33
CA PRO A 297 -18.43 2.70 -14.52
C PRO A 297 -17.94 3.72 -13.49
N MET A 298 -16.74 3.54 -12.96
CA MET A 298 -16.09 4.45 -12.05
C MET A 298 -14.64 4.67 -12.48
N ASN A 299 -14.19 5.93 -12.46
CA ASN A 299 -12.82 6.27 -12.77
C ASN A 299 -11.90 5.96 -11.57
N ILE A 300 -10.64 5.63 -11.84
CA ILE A 300 -9.61 5.50 -10.82
C ILE A 300 -8.76 6.78 -10.74
N PRO A 301 -8.29 7.15 -9.55
CA PRO A 301 -8.50 6.48 -8.24
C PRO A 301 -9.94 6.55 -7.74
N ALA A 302 -10.39 5.45 -7.14
CA ALA A 302 -11.73 5.34 -6.60
C ALA A 302 -11.81 6.04 -5.22
N VAL A 303 -12.86 6.82 -5.00
CA VAL A 303 -13.09 7.57 -3.75
C VAL A 303 -14.43 7.14 -3.12
N LEU A 304 -14.39 6.73 -1.86
CA LEU A 304 -15.57 6.45 -1.05
C LEU A 304 -15.76 7.59 -0.03
N LEU A 305 -16.96 8.17 0.00
CA LEU A 305 -17.29 9.20 0.98
C LEU A 305 -17.69 8.56 2.31
N VAL A 306 -16.98 8.93 3.36
CA VAL A 306 -17.24 8.47 4.74
C VAL A 306 -17.57 9.68 5.62
N CYS A 307 -18.77 9.69 6.17
CA CYS A 307 -19.25 10.73 7.06
C CYS A 307 -19.18 10.22 8.51
N THR A 308 -18.35 10.85 9.32
CA THR A 308 -18.11 10.53 10.74
C THR A 308 -18.94 11.39 11.67
N HIS A 309 -18.80 11.22 12.99
CA HIS A 309 -19.57 11.93 14.02
C HIS A 309 -21.09 11.77 13.83
N ALA A 310 -21.52 10.55 13.51
CA ALA A 310 -22.93 10.22 13.42
C ALA A 310 -23.67 10.27 14.78
N ASP A 311 -22.93 10.26 15.87
CA ASP A 311 -23.38 10.41 17.25
C ASP A 311 -23.74 11.88 17.61
N GLU A 312 -23.11 12.88 16.96
CA GLU A 312 -23.33 14.31 17.22
C GLU A 312 -23.53 15.12 15.92
N PRO A 313 -24.54 14.82 15.11
CA PRO A 313 -24.72 15.50 13.82
C PRO A 313 -25.13 16.98 14.00
N CYS A 314 -24.67 17.83 13.08
CA CYS A 314 -24.91 19.27 13.07
C CYS A 314 -26.43 19.58 13.21
N GLY A 315 -26.76 20.45 14.17
CA GLY A 315 -28.13 20.84 14.43
C GLY A 315 -29.08 19.73 14.92
N GLY A 316 -28.52 18.57 15.31
CA GLY A 316 -29.33 17.42 15.72
C GLY A 316 -30.14 16.79 14.58
N ALA A 317 -29.71 17.03 13.31
CA ALA A 317 -30.38 16.48 12.13
C ALA A 317 -30.09 14.99 11.98
N ASP A 318 -30.84 14.29 11.13
CA ASP A 318 -30.57 12.91 10.79
C ASP A 318 -29.21 12.81 10.05
N PRO A 319 -28.25 12.00 10.55
CA PRO A 319 -26.92 11.91 9.96
C PRO A 319 -26.94 11.37 8.53
N PHE A 320 -27.89 10.52 8.16
CA PHE A 320 -28.04 10.04 6.78
C PHE A 320 -28.56 11.11 5.83
N VAL A 321 -29.40 12.05 6.31
CA VAL A 321 -29.86 13.19 5.50
C VAL A 321 -28.68 14.13 5.23
N LEU A 322 -27.88 14.47 6.26
CA LEU A 322 -26.71 15.32 6.10
C LEU A 322 -25.67 14.67 5.17
N ALA A 323 -25.43 13.37 5.32
CA ALA A 323 -24.48 12.65 4.48
C ALA A 323 -24.88 12.64 2.99
N ARG A 324 -26.19 12.55 2.71
CA ARG A 324 -26.72 12.67 1.33
C ARG A 324 -26.59 14.08 0.77
N GLU A 325 -26.73 15.11 1.59
CA GLU A 325 -26.50 16.51 1.19
C GLU A 325 -25.02 16.70 0.78
N VAL A 326 -24.08 16.18 1.59
CA VAL A 326 -22.65 16.19 1.27
C VAL A 326 -22.40 15.48 -0.06
N PHE A 327 -22.91 14.27 -0.23
CA PHE A 327 -22.76 13.49 -1.45
C PHE A 327 -23.31 14.23 -2.68
N GLY A 328 -24.54 14.76 -2.59
CA GLY A 328 -25.19 15.52 -3.68
C GLY A 328 -24.39 16.75 -4.10
N SER A 329 -23.72 17.43 -3.15
CA SER A 329 -22.85 18.56 -3.44
C SER A 329 -21.61 18.17 -4.24
N LEU A 330 -21.03 17.00 -3.95
CA LEU A 330 -19.87 16.45 -4.67
C LEU A 330 -20.24 15.86 -6.03
N GLU A 331 -21.42 15.23 -6.15
CA GLU A 331 -21.89 14.59 -7.39
C GLU A 331 -22.09 15.59 -8.53
N THR A 332 -22.28 16.86 -8.24
CA THR A 332 -22.42 17.93 -9.24
C THR A 332 -21.07 18.37 -9.85
N LYS A 333 -19.94 17.93 -9.30
CA LYS A 333 -18.58 18.39 -9.66
C LYS A 333 -17.96 17.57 -10.79
N PRO A 334 -16.92 18.09 -11.47
CA PRO A 334 -16.26 17.41 -12.59
C PRO A 334 -15.68 16.03 -12.24
N TYR A 335 -15.25 15.82 -11.02
CA TYR A 335 -14.65 14.57 -10.52
C TYR A 335 -15.66 13.51 -10.07
N LYS A 336 -16.96 13.73 -10.28
CA LYS A 336 -18.02 12.80 -9.85
C LYS A 336 -17.84 11.34 -10.23
N ASN A 337 -17.20 11.09 -11.39
CA ASN A 337 -17.00 9.73 -11.88
C ASN A 337 -15.97 8.93 -11.06
N GLN A 338 -15.21 9.58 -10.16
CA GLN A 338 -14.32 8.91 -9.21
C GLN A 338 -15.03 8.58 -7.88
N LEU A 339 -16.17 9.26 -7.62
CA LEU A 339 -16.92 9.09 -6.38
C LEU A 339 -17.77 7.82 -6.46
N TYR A 340 -17.61 6.93 -5.48
CA TYR A 340 -18.47 5.77 -5.33
C TYR A 340 -19.91 6.20 -5.01
N GLN A 341 -20.91 5.55 -5.60
CA GLN A 341 -22.30 6.00 -5.61
C GLN A 341 -23.04 5.87 -4.26
N ASP A 342 -22.35 5.49 -3.20
CA ASP A 342 -22.92 5.32 -1.88
C ASP A 342 -22.12 6.10 -0.83
N VAL A 343 -22.73 6.43 0.30
CA VAL A 343 -22.13 7.13 1.41
C VAL A 343 -22.18 6.27 2.67
N PHE A 344 -21.11 6.35 3.48
CA PHE A 344 -20.98 5.60 4.71
C PHE A 344 -21.07 6.53 5.90
N VAL A 345 -22.02 6.26 6.79
CA VAL A 345 -22.30 7.08 7.99
C VAL A 345 -21.77 6.34 9.21
N VAL A 346 -20.66 6.81 9.77
CA VAL A 346 -19.90 6.08 10.79
C VAL A 346 -19.96 6.77 12.15
N ASP A 347 -20.29 6.00 13.16
CA ASP A 347 -20.14 6.36 14.57
C ASP A 347 -18.91 5.65 15.15
N ASN A 348 -17.79 6.39 15.21
CA ASN A 348 -16.52 5.85 15.71
C ASN A 348 -16.53 5.55 17.22
N THR A 349 -17.46 6.14 17.98
CA THR A 349 -17.58 5.91 19.44
C THR A 349 -17.94 4.47 19.78
N LYS A 350 -18.54 3.75 18.81
CA LYS A 350 -18.90 2.33 18.95
C LYS A 350 -17.76 1.37 18.69
N SER A 351 -16.61 1.86 18.26
CA SER A 351 -15.45 1.01 17.94
C SER A 351 -14.94 0.24 19.14
N GLY A 352 -14.66 -1.07 18.95
CA GLY A 352 -14.19 -1.97 20.02
C GLY A 352 -15.25 -2.31 21.07
N SER A 353 -16.53 -1.95 20.85
CA SER A 353 -17.64 -2.27 21.72
C SER A 353 -18.44 -3.47 21.19
N LYS A 354 -19.28 -4.10 22.04
CA LYS A 354 -20.18 -5.18 21.61
C LYS A 354 -21.24 -4.72 20.58
N ALA A 355 -21.46 -3.42 20.47
CA ALA A 355 -22.39 -2.78 19.52
C ALA A 355 -21.59 -2.10 18.40
N GLU A 356 -20.73 -2.85 17.72
CA GLU A 356 -19.93 -2.33 16.60
C GLU A 356 -20.79 -1.63 15.54
N CYS A 357 -20.24 -0.59 14.94
CA CYS A 357 -20.92 0.13 13.87
C CYS A 357 -20.95 -0.75 12.61
N SER A 358 -22.13 -1.24 12.22
CA SER A 358 -22.32 -2.05 11.00
C SER A 358 -21.85 -1.34 9.73
N GLU A 359 -21.83 -0.01 9.73
CA GLU A 359 -21.37 0.79 8.60
C GLU A 359 -19.85 0.68 8.36
N VAL A 360 -19.04 0.47 9.40
CA VAL A 360 -17.59 0.23 9.25
C VAL A 360 -17.37 -1.10 8.52
N LYS A 361 -18.13 -2.14 8.87
CA LYS A 361 -18.08 -3.43 8.16
C LYS A 361 -18.53 -3.27 6.71
N ARG A 362 -19.66 -2.58 6.46
CA ARG A 362 -20.18 -2.29 5.12
C ARG A 362 -19.16 -1.50 4.28
N LEU A 363 -18.51 -0.49 4.88
CA LEU A 363 -17.44 0.28 4.23
C LEU A 363 -16.31 -0.65 3.79
N TRP A 364 -15.87 -1.52 4.67
CA TRP A 364 -14.77 -2.42 4.40
C TRP A 364 -15.09 -3.42 3.27
N GLU A 365 -16.27 -4.02 3.30
CA GLU A 365 -16.76 -4.89 2.23
C GLU A 365 -16.77 -4.18 0.86
N LYS A 366 -17.09 -2.89 0.84
CA LYS A 366 -17.09 -2.10 -0.40
C LYS A 366 -15.68 -1.70 -0.84
N VAL A 367 -14.79 -1.33 0.08
CA VAL A 367 -13.37 -1.11 -0.22
C VAL A 367 -12.77 -2.32 -0.93
N LEU A 368 -13.10 -3.52 -0.44
CA LEU A 368 -12.63 -4.77 -1.04
C LEU A 368 -13.28 -5.09 -2.38
N ALA A 369 -14.58 -4.81 -2.52
CA ALA A 369 -15.27 -4.97 -3.79
C ALA A 369 -14.65 -4.05 -4.86
N VAL A 370 -14.35 -2.80 -4.51
CA VAL A 370 -13.62 -1.86 -5.38
C VAL A 370 -12.22 -2.39 -5.68
N ALA A 371 -11.51 -2.84 -4.65
CA ALA A 371 -10.15 -3.34 -4.80
C ALA A 371 -10.06 -4.50 -5.79
N LYS A 372 -10.97 -5.48 -5.73
CA LYS A 372 -10.98 -6.64 -6.63
C LYS A 372 -11.04 -6.24 -8.12
N GLU A 373 -11.63 -5.10 -8.43
CA GLU A 373 -11.74 -4.58 -9.80
C GLU A 373 -10.53 -3.73 -10.23
N LEU A 374 -9.67 -3.33 -9.32
CA LEU A 374 -8.49 -2.54 -9.65
C LEU A 374 -7.50 -3.32 -10.53
N PRO A 375 -6.89 -2.69 -11.54
CA PRO A 375 -5.96 -3.34 -12.45
C PRO A 375 -4.83 -4.10 -11.75
N GLN A 376 -4.26 -3.51 -10.70
CA GLN A 376 -3.14 -4.12 -9.97
C GLN A 376 -3.48 -5.43 -9.27
N MET A 377 -4.76 -5.76 -9.06
CA MET A 377 -5.16 -7.04 -8.48
C MET A 377 -5.08 -8.20 -9.48
N LYS A 378 -4.95 -7.86 -10.77
CA LYS A 378 -4.86 -8.82 -11.90
C LYS A 378 -3.42 -8.91 -12.45
N GLU A 379 -2.50 -8.09 -11.95
CA GLU A 379 -1.11 -8.05 -12.40
C GLU A 379 -0.29 -9.20 -11.81
N ASP A 380 0.58 -9.78 -12.61
CA ASP A 380 1.60 -10.71 -12.15
C ASP A 380 2.81 -9.95 -11.60
N TYR A 381 3.53 -10.53 -10.66
CA TYR A 381 4.69 -9.93 -9.99
C TYR A 381 5.92 -10.82 -10.18
N PRO A 382 7.06 -10.30 -10.69
CA PRO A 382 8.28 -11.10 -10.79
C PRO A 382 8.81 -11.53 -9.42
N ILE A 383 9.07 -12.81 -9.23
CA ILE A 383 9.51 -13.37 -7.94
C ILE A 383 10.83 -12.73 -7.47
N LYS A 384 11.77 -12.48 -8.40
CA LYS A 384 13.04 -11.85 -8.07
C LYS A 384 12.88 -10.40 -7.57
N TRP A 385 11.82 -9.71 -7.98
CA TRP A 385 11.48 -8.38 -7.47
C TRP A 385 10.97 -8.42 -6.03
N LEU A 386 10.17 -9.44 -5.67
CA LEU A 386 9.78 -9.67 -4.26
C LEU A 386 11.00 -9.99 -3.39
N ARG A 387 11.95 -10.79 -3.92
CA ARG A 387 13.21 -11.07 -3.22
C ARG A 387 14.01 -9.80 -2.96
N PHE A 388 14.06 -8.90 -3.95
CA PHE A 388 14.71 -7.60 -3.80
C PHE A 388 14.01 -6.74 -2.75
N GLU A 389 12.68 -6.65 -2.79
CA GLU A 389 11.89 -5.93 -1.79
C GLU A 389 12.18 -6.47 -0.37
N LYS A 390 12.22 -7.79 -0.19
CA LYS A 390 12.59 -8.41 1.09
C LYS A 390 14.00 -8.01 1.55
N ALA A 391 14.96 -8.00 0.63
CA ALA A 391 16.32 -7.59 0.95
C ALA A 391 16.38 -6.13 1.44
N LEU A 392 15.59 -5.23 0.82
CA LEU A 392 15.45 -3.85 1.28
C LEU A 392 14.76 -3.75 2.65
N GLN A 393 13.70 -4.54 2.90
CA GLN A 393 13.05 -4.59 4.20
C GLN A 393 14.00 -5.05 5.32
N THR A 394 14.93 -5.94 5.00
CA THR A 394 15.99 -6.32 5.96
C THR A 394 16.85 -5.13 6.32
N LYS A 395 17.20 -4.27 5.36
CA LYS A 395 17.94 -3.03 5.62
C LYS A 395 17.15 -2.06 6.50
N VAL A 396 15.84 -1.96 6.30
CA VAL A 396 14.96 -1.16 7.19
C VAL A 396 14.98 -1.73 8.62
N LYS A 397 14.92 -3.05 8.79
CA LYS A 397 15.03 -3.71 10.10
C LYS A 397 16.37 -3.46 10.77
N GLU A 398 17.46 -3.34 10.00
CA GLU A 398 18.79 -2.93 10.46
C GLU A 398 18.86 -1.44 10.87
N GLY A 399 17.76 -0.69 10.76
CA GLY A 399 17.67 0.74 11.11
C GLY A 399 18.01 1.69 9.97
N LYS A 400 18.30 1.19 8.77
CA LYS A 400 18.56 2.03 7.59
C LYS A 400 17.26 2.66 7.10
N LYS A 401 17.24 4.00 7.04
CA LYS A 401 16.11 4.77 6.52
C LYS A 401 16.22 5.04 5.03
N TRP A 402 17.45 5.12 4.56
CA TRP A 402 17.81 5.30 3.16
C TRP A 402 19.19 4.64 2.91
N ILE A 403 19.49 4.34 1.65
CA ILE A 403 20.77 3.81 1.19
C ILE A 403 21.16 4.48 -0.13
N PHE A 404 22.44 4.37 -0.52
CA PHE A 404 22.88 4.85 -1.82
C PHE A 404 22.38 3.95 -2.95
N LEU A 405 22.13 4.55 -4.12
CA LEU A 405 21.72 3.84 -5.33
C LEU A 405 22.69 2.70 -5.70
N GLU A 406 24.00 2.94 -5.51
CA GLU A 406 25.03 1.93 -5.76
C GLU A 406 24.91 0.73 -4.82
N GLU A 407 24.66 0.94 -3.53
CA GLU A 407 24.38 -0.13 -2.57
C GLU A 407 23.11 -0.89 -2.96
N THR A 408 22.08 -0.17 -3.38
CA THR A 408 20.81 -0.75 -3.87
C THR A 408 21.04 -1.65 -5.09
N ARG A 409 21.89 -1.21 -6.02
CA ARG A 409 22.28 -1.99 -7.21
C ARG A 409 23.08 -3.24 -6.84
N LEU A 410 23.97 -3.15 -5.86
CA LEU A 410 24.73 -4.31 -5.36
C LEU A 410 23.80 -5.36 -4.72
N ILE A 411 22.80 -4.92 -3.97
CA ILE A 411 21.76 -5.81 -3.42
C ILE A 411 21.02 -6.51 -4.56
N ALA A 412 20.57 -5.76 -5.57
CA ALA A 412 19.85 -6.29 -6.72
C ALA A 412 20.67 -7.35 -7.47
N SER A 413 21.94 -7.07 -7.78
CA SER A 413 22.78 -8.00 -8.53
C SER A 413 23.19 -9.22 -7.71
N LYS A 414 23.70 -9.03 -6.49
CA LYS A 414 24.29 -10.13 -5.70
C LYS A 414 23.26 -11.05 -5.05
N LEU A 415 22.14 -10.48 -4.56
CA LEU A 415 21.14 -11.26 -3.82
C LEU A 415 19.96 -11.68 -4.69
N CYS A 416 19.65 -10.92 -5.75
CA CYS A 416 18.44 -11.12 -6.54
C CYS A 416 18.71 -11.45 -8.01
N HIS A 417 19.99 -11.52 -8.43
CA HIS A 417 20.40 -11.80 -9.81
C HIS A 417 19.80 -10.83 -10.84
N ILE A 418 19.62 -9.55 -10.45
CA ILE A 418 19.16 -8.47 -11.32
C ILE A 418 20.40 -7.69 -11.77
N GLU A 419 21.00 -8.11 -12.89
CA GLU A 419 22.23 -7.52 -13.43
C GLU A 419 21.96 -6.47 -14.50
N ASP A 420 20.83 -6.62 -15.22
CA ASP A 420 20.44 -5.72 -16.28
C ASP A 420 20.05 -4.33 -15.70
N GLY A 421 20.72 -3.29 -16.19
CA GLY A 421 20.49 -1.92 -15.76
C GLY A 421 19.08 -1.42 -16.09
N GLN A 422 18.48 -1.86 -17.20
CA GLN A 422 17.12 -1.49 -17.58
C GLN A 422 16.10 -2.16 -16.67
N GLU A 423 16.29 -3.43 -16.33
CA GLU A 423 15.45 -4.13 -15.39
C GLU A 423 15.52 -3.48 -14.00
N PHE A 424 16.74 -3.15 -13.53
CA PHE A 424 16.93 -2.49 -12.24
C PHE A 424 16.22 -1.12 -12.19
N ALA A 425 16.33 -0.29 -13.24
CA ALA A 425 15.64 0.99 -13.33
C ALA A 425 14.12 0.81 -13.34
N THR A 426 13.61 -0.18 -14.09
CA THR A 426 12.17 -0.50 -14.15
C THR A 426 11.66 -0.94 -12.79
N LEU A 427 12.39 -1.79 -12.07
CA LEU A 427 12.07 -2.25 -10.72
C LEU A 427 12.00 -1.08 -9.72
N LEU A 428 13.03 -0.21 -9.68
CA LEU A 428 13.05 0.93 -8.76
C LEU A 428 11.86 1.85 -8.98
N ASN A 429 11.57 2.16 -10.24
CA ASN A 429 10.46 3.01 -10.61
C ASN A 429 9.11 2.36 -10.26
N PHE A 430 8.97 1.06 -10.49
CA PHE A 430 7.78 0.31 -10.13
C PHE A 430 7.53 0.30 -8.61
N LEU A 431 8.58 0.10 -7.80
CA LEU A 431 8.48 0.17 -6.34
C LEU A 431 8.22 1.60 -5.83
N HIS A 432 8.77 2.61 -6.50
CA HIS A 432 8.45 4.01 -6.22
C HIS A 432 6.98 4.33 -6.48
N ASP A 433 6.43 3.91 -7.61
CA ASP A 433 5.02 4.13 -7.97
C ASP A 433 4.07 3.44 -6.98
N GLN A 434 4.50 2.34 -6.37
CA GLN A 434 3.77 1.65 -5.29
C GLN A 434 4.02 2.23 -3.88
N ARG A 435 4.88 3.24 -3.74
CA ARG A 435 5.26 3.86 -2.45
C ARG A 435 5.91 2.88 -1.46
N ILE A 436 6.55 1.83 -1.97
CA ILE A 436 7.34 0.88 -1.17
C ILE A 436 8.69 1.50 -0.80
N LEU A 437 9.27 2.21 -1.75
CA LEU A 437 10.44 3.05 -1.59
C LEU A 437 10.21 4.40 -2.29
N ILE A 438 11.06 5.38 -2.05
CA ILE A 438 11.01 6.65 -2.78
C ILE A 438 12.38 6.89 -3.42
N HIS A 439 12.36 7.13 -4.73
CA HIS A 439 13.55 7.42 -5.52
C HIS A 439 13.25 8.56 -6.51
N PHE A 440 14.11 9.57 -6.55
CA PHE A 440 13.96 10.75 -7.40
C PHE A 440 14.96 10.68 -8.55
N ASP A 441 14.61 9.98 -9.62
CA ASP A 441 15.45 9.76 -10.79
C ASP A 441 15.70 11.05 -11.62
N SER A 442 14.78 11.99 -11.55
CA SER A 442 14.86 13.28 -12.27
C SER A 442 15.79 14.30 -11.63
N SER A 443 16.21 14.10 -10.40
CA SER A 443 17.10 15.03 -9.68
C SER A 443 18.53 14.51 -9.62
N LEU A 444 19.48 15.24 -10.22
CA LEU A 444 20.91 14.85 -10.22
C LEU A 444 21.49 14.65 -8.81
N LEU A 445 21.01 15.40 -7.82
CA LEU A 445 21.48 15.27 -6.44
C LEU A 445 20.79 14.13 -5.69
N LEU A 446 19.49 13.94 -5.89
CA LEU A 446 18.69 12.95 -5.18
C LEU A 446 18.69 11.58 -5.85
N ASN A 447 19.09 11.48 -7.12
CA ASN A 447 19.17 10.22 -7.85
C ASN A 447 20.07 9.18 -7.17
N ASN A 448 21.09 9.63 -6.44
CA ASN A 448 21.99 8.73 -5.71
C ASN A 448 21.43 8.19 -4.39
N MET A 449 20.22 8.60 -4.01
CA MET A 449 19.55 8.20 -2.77
C MET A 449 18.29 7.37 -3.05
N VAL A 450 18.15 6.26 -2.34
CA VAL A 450 16.93 5.46 -2.31
C VAL A 450 16.41 5.46 -0.88
N ILE A 451 15.24 6.04 -0.68
CA ILE A 451 14.59 6.12 0.62
C ILE A 451 13.79 4.84 0.82
N LEU A 452 14.13 4.08 1.85
CA LEU A 452 13.53 2.78 2.16
C LEU A 452 12.32 2.88 3.08
N ASP A 453 12.27 3.95 3.89
CA ASP A 453 11.23 4.19 4.87
C ASP A 453 10.49 5.51 4.53
N PRO A 454 9.33 5.44 3.86
CA PRO A 454 8.54 6.62 3.54
C PRO A 454 8.13 7.42 4.78
N GLN A 455 7.89 6.76 5.92
CA GLN A 455 7.54 7.43 7.18
C GLN A 455 8.70 8.33 7.67
N TRP A 456 9.94 7.89 7.50
CA TRP A 456 11.10 8.72 7.84
C TRP A 456 11.12 10.02 7.01
N LEU A 457 10.81 9.95 5.71
CA LEU A 457 10.74 11.14 4.87
C LEU A 457 9.62 12.08 5.32
N VAL A 458 8.46 11.55 5.70
CA VAL A 458 7.37 12.33 6.30
C VAL A 458 7.86 13.02 7.56
N ASN A 459 8.51 12.30 8.46
CA ASN A 459 9.03 12.85 9.70
C ASN A 459 10.06 13.96 9.46
N LEU A 460 10.92 13.79 8.44
CA LEU A 460 11.89 14.80 8.03
C LEU A 460 11.19 16.08 7.56
N PHE A 461 10.15 16.00 6.74
CA PHE A 461 9.39 17.17 6.32
C PHE A 461 8.65 17.82 7.49
N THR A 462 8.01 17.04 8.34
CA THR A 462 7.22 17.56 9.45
C THR A 462 8.08 18.18 10.55
N SER A 463 9.38 17.88 10.60
CA SER A 463 10.31 18.55 11.48
C SER A 463 10.51 20.03 11.15
N VAL A 464 10.33 20.39 9.87
CA VAL A 464 10.44 21.77 9.37
C VAL A 464 9.07 22.39 9.11
N ILE A 465 8.20 21.61 8.43
CA ILE A 465 6.83 22.03 8.10
C ILE A 465 5.94 21.56 9.25
N THR A 466 5.82 22.37 10.30
CA THR A 466 5.08 22.01 11.52
C THR A 466 4.28 23.19 12.04
N VAL A 467 3.16 22.88 12.68
CA VAL A 467 2.32 23.89 13.35
C VAL A 467 2.89 24.28 14.71
N LYS A 468 3.55 23.33 15.38
CA LYS A 468 4.15 23.54 16.71
C LYS A 468 5.66 23.42 16.60
N PRO A 469 6.38 24.55 16.46
CA PRO A 469 7.84 24.53 16.56
C PRO A 469 8.26 24.01 17.94
N GLY A 470 9.44 23.38 17.98
CA GLY A 470 10.04 22.91 19.23
C GLY A 470 10.28 24.05 20.24
N PRO A 471 10.65 23.73 21.48
CA PRO A 471 10.96 24.71 22.52
C PRO A 471 12.32 25.35 22.24
N TYR A 472 12.38 26.20 21.22
CA TYR A 472 13.60 26.90 20.82
C TYR A 472 13.75 28.21 21.55
N GLU A 473 15.01 28.59 21.88
CA GLU A 473 15.37 29.81 22.57
C GLU A 473 16.38 30.65 21.76
N GLY A 474 16.45 31.95 22.04
CA GLY A 474 17.46 32.83 21.47
C GLY A 474 17.42 32.94 19.95
N LYS A 475 18.55 32.69 19.28
CA LYS A 475 18.70 32.81 17.82
C LYS A 475 17.82 31.79 17.05
N GLU A 476 17.58 30.63 17.60
CA GLU A 476 16.76 29.58 16.99
C GLU A 476 15.30 30.02 16.88
N ARG A 477 14.80 30.68 17.95
CA ARG A 477 13.45 31.25 17.93
C ARG A 477 13.28 32.31 16.86
N GLU A 478 14.33 33.12 16.58
CA GLU A 478 14.30 34.12 15.54
C GLU A 478 14.29 33.48 14.14
N LEU A 479 15.04 32.38 13.92
CA LEU A 479 15.02 31.65 12.67
C LEU A 479 13.62 31.05 12.39
N TRP A 480 12.98 30.49 13.43
CA TRP A 480 11.60 30.02 13.33
C TRP A 480 10.62 31.14 13.08
N ARG A 481 10.75 32.27 13.74
CA ARG A 481 9.90 33.46 13.51
C ARG A 481 9.97 33.88 12.05
N ARG A 482 11.17 33.97 11.47
CA ARG A 482 11.37 34.35 10.05
C ARG A 482 10.74 33.34 9.12
N LEU A 483 10.84 32.04 9.38
CA LEU A 483 10.16 31.02 8.60
C LEU A 483 8.64 31.21 8.65
N GLN A 484 8.07 31.45 9.82
CA GLN A 484 6.63 31.60 10.01
C GLN A 484 6.07 32.90 9.44
N THR A 485 6.77 34.01 9.59
CA THR A 485 6.25 35.34 9.21
C THR A 485 6.70 35.80 7.82
N GLU A 486 7.86 35.36 7.37
CA GLU A 486 8.49 35.83 6.13
C GLU A 486 8.57 34.68 5.09
N GLY A 487 8.28 33.45 5.46
CA GLY A 487 8.44 32.28 4.59
C GLY A 487 9.91 31.93 4.27
N ILE A 488 10.88 32.48 5.04
CA ILE A 488 12.32 32.31 4.79
C ILE A 488 12.85 31.16 5.64
N LEU A 489 13.19 30.04 4.96
CA LEU A 489 13.87 28.91 5.58
C LEU A 489 15.39 29.09 5.48
N GLU A 490 16.02 29.41 6.59
CA GLU A 490 17.48 29.51 6.64
C GLU A 490 18.14 28.14 6.82
N TYR A 491 19.26 27.92 6.12
CA TYR A 491 20.03 26.66 6.21
C TYR A 491 20.42 26.28 7.64
N LYS A 492 20.71 27.26 8.49
CA LYS A 492 21.01 27.04 9.90
C LYS A 492 19.87 26.40 10.67
N LEU A 493 18.62 26.74 10.33
CA LEU A 493 17.44 26.14 10.95
C LEU A 493 17.34 24.66 10.54
N LEU A 494 17.60 24.33 9.25
CA LEU A 494 17.65 22.95 8.79
C LEU A 494 18.69 22.13 9.54
N GLN A 495 19.91 22.65 9.69
CA GLN A 495 20.96 21.94 10.45
C GLN A 495 20.52 21.65 11.88
N LEU A 496 19.99 22.65 12.58
CA LEU A 496 19.52 22.47 13.98
C LEU A 496 18.41 21.43 14.11
N VAL A 497 17.49 21.40 13.15
CA VAL A 497 16.36 20.47 13.19
C VAL A 497 16.79 19.07 12.79
N TRP A 498 17.68 18.92 11.81
CA TRP A 498 18.09 17.61 11.28
C TRP A 498 19.23 16.95 12.06
N ASP A 499 20.03 17.72 12.82
CA ASP A 499 21.00 17.15 13.76
C ASP A 499 20.31 16.38 14.93
N LEU A 500 18.98 16.52 15.06
CA LEU A 500 18.16 15.77 16.01
C LEU A 500 17.60 14.44 15.46
N TYR A 501 17.77 14.16 14.16
CA TYR A 501 17.28 12.97 13.45
C TYR A 501 18.41 12.14 12.83
#